data_a2a557fa33ead92ca7b0f3466cfd50bc
#
_entry.id   a2a557fa33ead92ca7b0f3466cfd50bc
#
_cell.length_a   1.000
_cell.length_b   1.000
_cell.length_c   1.000
_cell.angle_alpha   90.00
_cell.angle_beta   90.00
_cell.angle_gamma   90.00
#
_symmetry.space_group_name_H-M   'P 1'
#
loop_
_entity.id
_entity.type
_entity.pdbx_description
1 polymer ?
#
loop_
_entity_poly.entity_id
_entity_poly.type
_entity_poly.pdbx_seq_one_letter_code
_entity_poly.pdbx_strand_id
1 'polypeptide(L)'
;ETGAGIVREQEKDTEKPEPVIAGTETPESFSAKLEQILPWQDGQYAEVFLGIRDYDEISAKMSEEVKNSLLYHLGTHIQKHLKGQEMVCHVKKDEFLLLLDNHVEAASEKIGHIMIMFEAMIGDKYPDVSINLYSGIYYLESRGYRPEEIFRIGKTLKNKAKRYCTLENSIYENRKSAGNIIDKEAGILNRGNLTRLKGFMNRAAKGERLTVGFIGGSITQGFSATDPEKCYAARTFGWLKKVFPNTEFDYVNAGIGATDSQFGAARVQEDLLQRLPDLVFVEFSVNDHSTPHFCETYEGLVRQIYGSASAPAMVLIHNVYYDTGKSAAYYHAQVGRHYDLPCISMQNSIYPAVAAGRLPAEKITADFLHPNDLGHEFMASVITNFLEKVIHDKTQEPQEIFPAPLTENAYEHCVRLQYFNSTPEKSGFEEDMTPQRDITDIFRNGWSAGEKGCLLYTSDAADEARS
;
A
#
# COMPACT_ATOMS: atom_id res chain seq x y z
N GLU A 1 5.38 72.57 23.19
CA GLU A 1 6.13 71.99 22.04
C GLU A 1 5.54 70.64 21.70
N THR A 2 4.93 70.59 20.57
CA THR A 2 4.04 69.57 20.04
C THR A 2 4.79 68.46 19.39
N GLY A 3 4.65 67.22 19.88
CA GLY A 3 5.11 65.99 19.21
C GLY A 3 3.98 65.37 18.46
N ALA A 4 4.00 65.45 17.14
CA ALA A 4 3.07 64.78 16.25
C ALA A 4 3.39 63.28 16.16
N GLY A 5 2.48 62.45 16.67
CA GLY A 5 2.52 61.01 16.46
C GLY A 5 2.08 60.66 15.05
N ILE A 6 2.97 60.04 14.27
CA ILE A 6 2.64 59.43 12.97
C ILE A 6 1.95 58.11 13.24
N VAL A 7 0.64 58.05 13.01
CA VAL A 7 -0.15 56.84 12.93
C VAL A 7 0.18 56.22 11.56
N ARG A 8 0.93 55.13 11.52
CA ARG A 8 1.04 54.28 10.32
C ARG A 8 -0.26 53.51 10.18
N GLU A 9 -1.07 53.89 9.22
CA GLU A 9 -2.14 53.03 8.71
C GLU A 9 -1.52 51.75 8.21
N GLN A 10 -1.93 50.63 8.80
CA GLN A 10 -1.68 49.32 8.21
C GLN A 10 -2.54 49.20 6.95
N GLU A 11 -1.90 49.23 5.80
CA GLU A 11 -2.53 48.82 4.55
C GLU A 11 -3.12 47.43 4.76
N LYS A 12 -4.43 47.33 4.74
CA LYS A 12 -5.13 46.08 4.55
C LYS A 12 -4.84 45.64 3.12
N ASP A 13 -3.98 44.64 2.97
CA ASP A 13 -3.86 43.86 1.74
C ASP A 13 -5.26 43.32 1.41
N THR A 14 -5.95 43.98 0.50
CA THR A 14 -7.17 43.46 -0.11
C THR A 14 -6.75 42.43 -1.14
N GLU A 15 -6.45 41.20 -0.68
CA GLU A 15 -6.29 40.05 -1.58
C GLU A 15 -7.55 39.96 -2.47
N LYS A 16 -7.37 39.97 -3.77
CA LYS A 16 -8.45 39.69 -4.71
C LYS A 16 -9.02 38.30 -4.38
N PRO A 17 -10.36 38.15 -4.39
CA PRO A 17 -10.95 36.85 -4.14
C PRO A 17 -10.39 35.84 -5.12
N GLU A 18 -9.85 34.72 -4.63
CA GLU A 18 -9.33 33.65 -5.46
C GLU A 18 -10.44 33.03 -6.33
N PRO A 19 -10.14 32.60 -7.56
CA PRO A 19 -11.15 32.02 -8.42
C PRO A 19 -11.70 30.74 -7.79
N VAL A 20 -13.01 30.61 -7.70
CA VAL A 20 -13.68 29.39 -7.23
C VAL A 20 -13.39 28.27 -8.23
N ILE A 21 -12.75 27.21 -7.76
CA ILE A 21 -12.50 26.01 -8.59
C ILE A 21 -13.81 25.22 -8.68
N ALA A 22 -14.26 24.96 -9.88
CA ALA A 22 -15.51 24.23 -10.11
C ALA A 22 -15.49 22.85 -9.42
N GLY A 23 -16.55 22.55 -8.67
CA GLY A 23 -16.69 21.29 -7.93
C GLY A 23 -16.07 21.32 -6.53
N THR A 24 -15.46 22.42 -6.10
CA THR A 24 -14.99 22.58 -4.70
C THR A 24 -15.87 23.56 -3.94
N GLU A 25 -15.93 23.37 -2.63
CA GLU A 25 -16.59 24.30 -1.71
C GLU A 25 -15.72 25.54 -1.51
N THR A 26 -16.36 26.69 -1.25
CA THR A 26 -15.67 27.82 -0.63
C THR A 26 -15.49 27.58 0.86
N PRO A 27 -14.56 28.27 1.55
CA PRO A 27 -14.41 28.16 3.00
C PRO A 27 -15.71 28.37 3.78
N GLU A 28 -16.55 29.33 3.34
CA GLU A 28 -17.84 29.64 3.98
C GLU A 28 -18.86 28.50 3.78
N SER A 29 -18.96 27.97 2.54
CA SER A 29 -19.85 26.84 2.22
C SER A 29 -19.40 25.56 2.93
N PHE A 30 -18.09 25.31 2.98
CA PHE A 30 -17.52 24.19 3.69
C PHE A 30 -17.81 24.26 5.19
N SER A 31 -17.62 25.43 5.82
CA SER A 31 -17.96 25.67 7.23
C SER A 31 -19.43 25.39 7.53
N ALA A 32 -20.34 25.90 6.71
CA ALA A 32 -21.77 25.71 6.89
C ALA A 32 -22.18 24.22 6.79
N LYS A 33 -21.54 23.45 5.92
CA LYS A 33 -21.74 22.00 5.82
C LYS A 33 -21.13 21.25 7.00
N LEU A 34 -19.94 21.64 7.47
CA LEU A 34 -19.32 21.06 8.67
C LEU A 34 -20.22 21.19 9.90
N GLU A 35 -20.88 22.34 10.10
CA GLU A 35 -21.82 22.56 11.20
C GLU A 35 -23.00 21.58 11.18
N GLN A 36 -23.38 21.08 10.02
CA GLN A 36 -24.45 20.10 9.86
C GLN A 36 -23.99 18.67 10.11
N ILE A 37 -22.73 18.33 9.78
CA ILE A 37 -22.18 16.97 9.82
C ILE A 37 -21.57 16.66 11.18
N LEU A 38 -20.67 17.50 11.68
CA LEU A 38 -19.81 17.22 12.83
C LEU A 38 -20.53 16.95 14.16
N PRO A 39 -21.69 17.57 14.49
CA PRO A 39 -22.36 17.34 15.76
C PRO A 39 -22.91 15.92 15.93
N TRP A 40 -23.06 15.15 14.87
CA TRP A 40 -23.78 13.87 14.86
C TRP A 40 -22.90 12.63 14.69
N GLN A 41 -21.58 12.81 14.53
CA GLN A 41 -20.70 11.73 14.11
C GLN A 41 -19.52 11.53 15.08
N ASP A 42 -19.32 10.32 15.57
CA ASP A 42 -18.19 9.92 16.42
C ASP A 42 -17.12 9.21 15.58
N GLY A 43 -15.92 9.81 15.47
CA GLY A 43 -14.73 9.14 14.95
C GLY A 43 -14.80 8.62 13.51
N GLN A 44 -15.81 9.05 12.76
CA GLN A 44 -16.14 8.54 11.44
C GLN A 44 -15.43 9.30 10.32
N TYR A 45 -14.96 10.51 10.59
CA TYR A 45 -14.37 11.37 9.58
C TYR A 45 -12.89 11.61 9.80
N ALA A 46 -12.20 11.84 8.69
CA ALA A 46 -10.83 12.35 8.68
C ALA A 46 -10.80 13.70 7.95
N GLU A 47 -10.08 14.63 8.51
CA GLU A 47 -9.70 15.87 7.86
C GLU A 47 -8.39 15.66 7.11
N VAL A 48 -8.34 16.03 5.84
CA VAL A 48 -7.16 15.88 5.00
C VAL A 48 -6.77 17.22 4.41
N PHE A 49 -5.53 17.63 4.65
CA PHE A 49 -4.89 18.69 3.89
C PHE A 49 -4.19 18.11 2.65
N LEU A 50 -4.37 18.72 1.49
CA LEU A 50 -3.70 18.35 0.24
C LEU A 50 -3.12 19.61 -0.42
N GLY A 51 -1.90 19.52 -0.92
CA GLY A 51 -1.22 20.59 -1.63
C GLY A 51 -0.22 20.08 -2.65
N ILE A 52 0.34 21.00 -3.45
CA ILE A 52 1.38 20.72 -4.45
C ILE A 52 2.73 21.12 -3.84
N ARG A 53 3.69 20.21 -3.91
CA ARG A 53 5.05 20.43 -3.40
C ARG A 53 5.73 21.53 -4.23
N ASP A 54 6.40 22.44 -3.54
CA ASP A 54 7.16 23.55 -4.14
C ASP A 54 6.34 24.39 -5.14
N TYR A 55 5.01 24.51 -4.86
CA TYR A 55 4.08 25.18 -5.75
C TYR A 55 4.52 26.59 -6.15
N ASP A 56 5.06 27.39 -5.23
CA ASP A 56 5.50 28.75 -5.50
C ASP A 56 6.64 28.76 -6.54
N GLU A 57 7.58 27.80 -6.49
CA GLU A 57 8.67 27.68 -7.47
C GLU A 57 8.19 27.15 -8.81
N ILE A 58 7.33 26.15 -8.79
CA ILE A 58 6.77 25.51 -9.98
C ILE A 58 5.86 26.51 -10.70
N SER A 59 4.96 27.16 -9.96
CA SER A 59 4.00 28.12 -10.52
C SER A 59 4.65 29.38 -11.07
N ALA A 60 5.81 29.81 -10.54
CA ALA A 60 6.55 30.93 -11.08
C ALA A 60 7.03 30.72 -12.54
N LYS A 61 7.13 29.47 -12.98
CA LYS A 61 7.54 29.07 -14.33
C LYS A 61 6.35 28.85 -15.27
N MET A 62 5.11 28.97 -14.78
CA MET A 62 3.88 28.71 -15.53
C MET A 62 3.15 30.02 -15.86
N SER A 63 2.43 30.03 -16.99
CA SER A 63 1.44 31.07 -17.27
C SER A 63 0.25 30.97 -16.30
N GLU A 64 -0.47 32.07 -16.10
CA GLU A 64 -1.70 32.06 -15.26
C GLU A 64 -2.75 31.08 -15.77
N GLU A 65 -2.85 30.90 -17.08
CA GLU A 65 -3.77 29.94 -17.70
C GLU A 65 -3.42 28.49 -17.32
N VAL A 66 -2.12 28.14 -17.34
CA VAL A 66 -1.65 26.81 -16.95
C VAL A 66 -1.84 26.55 -15.47
N LYS A 67 -1.57 27.55 -14.60
CA LYS A 67 -1.82 27.46 -13.15
C LYS A 67 -3.29 27.18 -12.86
N ASN A 68 -4.17 27.99 -13.45
CA ASN A 68 -5.63 27.84 -13.25
C ASN A 68 -6.13 26.48 -13.79
N SER A 69 -5.60 26.03 -14.93
CA SER A 69 -5.92 24.72 -15.50
C SER A 69 -5.46 23.58 -14.59
N LEU A 70 -4.26 23.68 -14.01
CA LEU A 70 -3.72 22.68 -13.07
C LEU A 70 -4.60 22.56 -11.82
N LEU A 71 -4.92 23.68 -11.18
CA LEU A 71 -5.75 23.69 -9.98
C LEU A 71 -7.19 23.23 -10.26
N TYR A 72 -7.75 23.63 -11.41
CA TYR A 72 -9.06 23.14 -11.87
C TYR A 72 -9.06 21.61 -12.06
N HIS A 73 -8.02 21.05 -12.67
CA HIS A 73 -7.90 19.61 -12.84
C HIS A 73 -7.74 18.90 -11.52
N LEU A 74 -6.98 19.45 -10.56
CA LEU A 74 -6.82 18.87 -9.22
C LEU A 74 -8.16 18.85 -8.47
N GLY A 75 -8.86 19.99 -8.39
CA GLY A 75 -10.16 20.06 -7.74
C GLY A 75 -11.20 19.11 -8.36
N THR A 76 -11.28 19.08 -9.71
CA THR A 76 -12.19 18.18 -10.42
C THR A 76 -11.82 16.71 -10.22
N HIS A 77 -10.53 16.39 -10.18
CA HIS A 77 -10.06 15.04 -9.93
C HIS A 77 -10.42 14.59 -8.51
N ILE A 78 -10.16 15.40 -7.50
CA ILE A 78 -10.57 15.12 -6.12
C ILE A 78 -12.08 14.85 -6.06
N GLN A 79 -12.89 15.77 -6.61
CA GLN A 79 -14.35 15.68 -6.57
C GLN A 79 -14.90 14.37 -7.13
N LYS A 80 -14.27 13.80 -8.18
CA LYS A 80 -14.71 12.51 -8.78
C LYS A 80 -14.58 11.32 -7.82
N HIS A 81 -13.72 11.43 -6.83
CA HIS A 81 -13.47 10.37 -5.87
C HIS A 81 -14.26 10.53 -4.57
N LEU A 82 -14.93 11.67 -4.37
CA LEU A 82 -15.72 11.91 -3.17
C LEU A 82 -17.09 11.21 -3.28
N LYS A 83 -17.56 10.68 -2.16
CA LYS A 83 -18.83 9.96 -2.05
C LYS A 83 -19.64 10.45 -0.83
N GLY A 84 -20.96 10.40 -0.94
CA GLY A 84 -21.86 10.70 0.18
C GLY A 84 -21.71 12.11 0.72
N GLN A 85 -21.29 12.23 1.97
CA GLN A 85 -21.10 13.52 2.66
C GLN A 85 -19.66 14.02 2.64
N GLU A 86 -18.78 13.33 1.92
CA GLU A 86 -17.41 13.81 1.72
C GLU A 86 -17.38 15.06 0.89
N MET A 87 -16.45 15.95 1.22
CA MET A 87 -16.36 17.24 0.55
C MET A 87 -14.93 17.75 0.48
N VAL A 88 -14.68 18.65 -0.46
CA VAL A 88 -13.40 19.34 -0.65
C VAL A 88 -13.62 20.84 -0.71
N CYS A 89 -12.78 21.56 0.00
CA CYS A 89 -12.70 23.02 0.00
C CYS A 89 -11.38 23.46 -0.66
N HIS A 90 -11.43 24.34 -1.64
CA HIS A 90 -10.27 25.09 -2.08
C HIS A 90 -10.05 26.27 -1.14
N VAL A 91 -8.97 26.23 -0.37
CA VAL A 91 -8.70 27.25 0.65
C VAL A 91 -8.03 28.47 0.03
N LYS A 92 -6.90 28.27 -0.63
CA LYS A 92 -6.17 29.28 -1.42
C LYS A 92 -5.01 28.66 -2.17
N LYS A 93 -4.55 29.30 -3.24
CA LYS A 93 -3.42 28.83 -4.07
C LYS A 93 -3.58 27.32 -4.42
N ASP A 94 -2.64 26.47 -3.94
CA ASP A 94 -2.62 25.02 -4.12
C ASP A 94 -3.22 24.24 -2.92
N GLU A 95 -3.83 24.95 -1.97
CA GLU A 95 -4.29 24.38 -0.70
C GLU A 95 -5.72 23.88 -0.78
N PHE A 96 -5.90 22.58 -0.59
CA PHE A 96 -7.20 21.93 -0.49
C PHE A 96 -7.39 21.31 0.90
N LEU A 97 -8.59 21.43 1.42
CA LEU A 97 -9.01 20.80 2.66
C LEU A 97 -10.17 19.86 2.36
N LEU A 98 -10.05 18.60 2.77
CA LEU A 98 -11.06 17.59 2.53
C LEU A 98 -11.62 17.06 3.84
N LEU A 99 -12.91 16.73 3.86
CA LEU A 99 -13.51 15.89 4.87
C LEU A 99 -13.84 14.54 4.21
N LEU A 100 -13.20 13.48 4.67
CA LEU A 100 -13.38 12.13 4.14
C LEU A 100 -14.06 11.23 5.18
N ASP A 101 -14.97 10.38 4.72
CA ASP A 101 -15.58 9.33 5.53
C ASP A 101 -14.59 8.17 5.69
N ASN A 102 -14.15 7.91 6.91
CA ASN A 102 -13.18 6.88 7.23
C ASN A 102 -13.82 5.53 7.58
N HIS A 103 -15.13 5.40 7.45
CA HIS A 103 -15.88 4.20 7.83
C HIS A 103 -15.93 3.16 6.70
N VAL A 104 -16.09 3.62 5.46
CA VAL A 104 -16.22 2.78 4.27
C VAL A 104 -14.86 2.49 3.62
N GLU A 105 -13.98 3.48 3.62
CA GLU A 105 -12.64 3.40 3.03
C GLU A 105 -11.69 4.22 3.89
N ALA A 106 -10.52 3.68 4.25
CA ALA A 106 -9.56 4.46 5.03
C ALA A 106 -9.17 5.75 4.29
N ALA A 107 -9.30 6.89 4.97
CA ALA A 107 -9.01 8.20 4.38
C ALA A 107 -7.59 8.29 3.80
N SER A 108 -6.64 7.58 4.41
CA SER A 108 -5.26 7.46 3.94
C SER A 108 -5.12 6.81 2.57
N GLU A 109 -5.90 5.79 2.33
CA GLU A 109 -5.85 5.05 1.07
C GLU A 109 -6.52 5.84 -0.04
N LYS A 110 -7.67 6.41 0.27
CA LYS A 110 -8.40 7.27 -0.66
C LYS A 110 -7.56 8.45 -1.11
N ILE A 111 -6.93 9.17 -0.17
CA ILE A 111 -6.07 10.29 -0.54
C ILE A 111 -4.84 9.86 -1.31
N GLY A 112 -4.24 8.72 -0.96
CA GLY A 112 -3.11 8.13 -1.68
C GLY A 112 -3.47 7.82 -3.12
N HIS A 113 -4.66 7.24 -3.36
CA HIS A 113 -5.15 6.98 -4.71
C HIS A 113 -5.37 8.27 -5.51
N ILE A 114 -6.05 9.25 -4.92
CA ILE A 114 -6.29 10.55 -5.53
C ILE A 114 -4.96 11.18 -6.00
N MET A 115 -3.94 11.15 -5.14
CA MET A 115 -2.63 11.72 -5.43
C MET A 115 -1.93 11.00 -6.59
N ILE A 116 -1.81 9.67 -6.52
CA ILE A 116 -1.12 8.87 -7.54
C ILE A 116 -1.77 9.01 -8.91
N MET A 117 -3.11 8.91 -8.96
CA MET A 117 -3.84 9.00 -10.22
C MET A 117 -3.77 10.40 -10.81
N PHE A 118 -3.75 11.44 -9.97
CA PHE A 118 -3.58 12.81 -10.44
C PHE A 118 -2.17 13.05 -10.99
N GLU A 119 -1.13 12.64 -10.26
CA GLU A 119 0.28 12.79 -10.69
C GLU A 119 0.54 12.08 -12.03
N ALA A 120 0.00 10.88 -12.22
CA ALA A 120 0.07 10.15 -13.49
C ALA A 120 -0.63 10.91 -14.62
N MET A 121 -1.88 11.35 -14.40
CA MET A 121 -2.67 12.10 -15.39
C MET A 121 -2.00 13.42 -15.79
N ILE A 122 -1.40 14.12 -14.84
CA ILE A 122 -0.73 15.41 -15.11
C ILE A 122 0.60 15.20 -15.82
N GLY A 123 1.35 14.14 -15.48
CA GLY A 123 2.59 13.79 -16.16
C GLY A 123 2.38 13.54 -17.66
N ASP A 124 1.27 12.87 -18.02
CA ASP A 124 0.90 12.66 -19.43
C ASP A 124 0.52 13.97 -20.14
N LYS A 125 -0.18 14.87 -19.43
CA LYS A 125 -0.67 16.12 -20.01
C LYS A 125 0.38 17.23 -20.09
N TYR A 126 1.30 17.27 -19.15
CA TYR A 126 2.35 18.28 -19.02
C TYR A 126 3.71 17.61 -18.77
N PRO A 127 4.32 16.96 -19.78
CA PRO A 127 5.52 16.15 -19.60
C PRO A 127 6.75 16.95 -19.11
N ASP A 128 6.77 18.25 -19.33
CA ASP A 128 7.86 19.14 -18.90
C ASP A 128 7.70 19.64 -17.45
N VAL A 129 6.62 19.26 -16.76
CA VAL A 129 6.30 19.74 -15.40
C VAL A 129 6.14 18.55 -14.46
N SER A 130 7.08 18.39 -13.54
CA SER A 130 6.95 17.40 -12.46
C SER A 130 6.09 17.95 -11.34
N ILE A 131 4.86 17.44 -11.19
CA ILE A 131 3.94 17.78 -10.10
C ILE A 131 3.97 16.65 -9.10
N ASN A 132 4.31 16.96 -7.86
CA ASN A 132 4.23 16.06 -6.74
C ASN A 132 3.27 16.63 -5.70
N LEU A 133 2.30 15.83 -5.29
CA LEU A 133 1.37 16.20 -4.24
C LEU A 133 1.92 15.86 -2.85
N TYR A 134 1.40 16.49 -1.83
CA TYR A 134 1.64 16.14 -0.43
C TYR A 134 0.35 16.27 0.36
N SER A 135 0.16 15.46 1.38
CA SER A 135 -1.04 15.48 2.22
C SER A 135 -0.71 15.32 3.70
N GLY A 136 -1.62 15.77 4.54
CA GLY A 136 -1.64 15.51 5.96
C GLY A 136 -3.05 15.09 6.37
N ILE A 137 -3.18 14.10 7.26
CA ILE A 137 -4.47 13.57 7.70
C ILE A 137 -4.59 13.68 9.21
N TYR A 138 -5.78 14.06 9.67
CA TYR A 138 -6.16 14.06 11.06
C TYR A 138 -7.50 13.35 11.24
N TYR A 139 -7.53 12.30 12.04
CA TYR A 139 -8.76 11.59 12.37
C TYR A 139 -9.50 12.34 13.48
N LEU A 140 -10.78 12.63 13.24
CA LEU A 140 -11.63 13.33 14.20
C LEU A 140 -12.09 12.31 15.25
N GLU A 141 -11.50 12.36 16.43
CA GLU A 141 -11.66 11.36 17.50
C GLU A 141 -12.89 11.59 18.38
N SER A 142 -13.53 12.76 18.31
CA SER A 142 -14.64 13.13 19.19
C SER A 142 -15.69 13.96 18.49
N ARG A 143 -16.88 14.03 19.10
CA ARG A 143 -17.95 14.94 18.69
C ARG A 143 -17.62 16.39 19.02
N GLY A 144 -18.18 17.30 18.26
CA GLY A 144 -18.22 18.70 18.64
C GLY A 144 -17.08 19.58 18.16
N TYR A 145 -16.33 19.14 17.14
CA TYR A 145 -15.41 20.03 16.44
C TYR A 145 -16.19 21.20 15.80
N ARG A 146 -15.67 22.42 15.99
CA ARG A 146 -16.19 23.60 15.31
C ARG A 146 -15.45 23.84 14.00
N PRO A 147 -16.08 24.45 12.99
CA PRO A 147 -15.43 24.71 11.70
C PRO A 147 -14.06 25.41 11.83
N GLU A 148 -13.93 26.37 12.75
CA GLU A 148 -12.66 27.09 12.98
C GLU A 148 -11.55 26.15 13.48
N GLU A 149 -11.92 25.11 14.23
CA GLU A 149 -10.96 24.10 14.71
C GLU A 149 -10.47 23.23 13.56
N ILE A 150 -11.37 22.85 12.63
CA ILE A 150 -11.03 22.12 11.41
C ILE A 150 -10.04 22.93 10.57
N PHE A 151 -10.30 24.20 10.26
CA PHE A 151 -9.34 25.02 9.51
C PHE A 151 -8.01 25.21 10.24
N ARG A 152 -8.02 25.28 11.58
CA ARG A 152 -6.79 25.33 12.39
C ARG A 152 -5.99 24.04 12.32
N ILE A 153 -6.68 22.90 12.34
CA ILE A 153 -6.08 21.57 12.16
C ILE A 153 -5.46 21.49 10.76
N GLY A 154 -6.22 21.84 9.71
CA GLY A 154 -5.74 21.87 8.33
C GLY A 154 -4.47 22.71 8.16
N LYS A 155 -4.40 23.90 8.77
CA LYS A 155 -3.19 24.72 8.76
C LYS A 155 -2.00 24.05 9.48
N THR A 156 -2.27 23.31 10.54
CA THR A 156 -1.27 22.54 11.27
C THR A 156 -0.77 21.36 10.42
N LEU A 157 -1.67 20.64 9.77
CA LEU A 157 -1.37 19.55 8.85
C LEU A 157 -0.51 20.04 7.69
N LYS A 158 -0.86 21.16 7.07
CA LYS A 158 -0.04 21.81 6.01
C LYS A 158 1.40 22.03 6.47
N ASN A 159 1.60 22.62 7.64
CA ASN A 159 2.93 22.92 8.15
C ASN A 159 3.74 21.66 8.44
N LYS A 160 3.08 20.60 8.90
CA LYS A 160 3.69 19.29 9.13
C LYS A 160 3.99 18.59 7.81
N ALA A 161 3.04 18.53 6.89
CA ALA A 161 3.17 17.89 5.59
C ALA A 161 4.29 18.53 4.73
N LYS A 162 4.41 19.84 4.69
CA LYS A 162 5.55 20.53 4.03
C LYS A 162 6.90 20.13 4.62
N ARG A 163 6.96 19.77 5.90
CA ARG A 163 8.17 19.36 6.59
C ARG A 163 8.55 17.91 6.31
N TYR A 164 7.59 17.06 5.96
CA TYR A 164 7.73 15.60 5.92
C TYR A 164 7.48 14.98 4.54
N CYS A 165 7.55 15.72 3.46
CA CYS A 165 7.58 15.27 2.06
C CYS A 165 7.24 13.79 1.84
N THR A 166 5.99 13.41 1.59
CA THR A 166 5.48 12.31 0.76
C THR A 166 4.09 11.86 1.19
N LEU A 167 3.41 11.00 0.44
CA LEU A 167 2.14 10.27 0.66
C LEU A 167 1.87 9.93 2.13
N GLU A 168 1.63 10.88 3.03
CA GLU A 168 1.68 10.57 4.43
C GLU A 168 0.58 11.11 5.27
N ASN A 169 -0.04 10.10 5.79
CA ASN A 169 -0.76 10.12 7.03
C ASN A 169 0.08 10.71 8.15
N SER A 170 -0.03 11.97 8.43
CA SER A 170 0.35 12.45 9.75
C SER A 170 -0.72 12.02 10.78
N ILE A 171 -0.93 10.70 10.93
CA ILE A 171 -1.57 10.16 12.14
C ILE A 171 -0.57 10.39 13.27
N TYR A 172 -0.34 11.64 13.64
CA TYR A 172 0.70 11.94 14.56
C TYR A 172 0.31 13.04 15.53
N GLU A 173 -0.23 12.68 16.60
CA GLU A 173 0.15 13.21 17.91
C GLU A 173 -0.57 12.58 19.11
N ASN A 174 -1.51 11.67 18.95
CA ASN A 174 -2.17 11.10 20.11
C ASN A 174 -1.69 9.68 20.52
N ARG A 175 -0.76 9.06 19.78
CA ARG A 175 -0.12 7.82 20.25
C ARG A 175 1.30 8.09 20.70
N LYS A 176 1.44 8.64 21.90
CA LYS A 176 2.70 8.59 22.66
C LYS A 176 2.96 7.18 23.12
N SER A 177 3.51 6.33 22.25
CA SER A 177 4.31 5.19 22.70
C SER A 177 5.76 5.65 22.78
N ALA A 178 6.17 6.08 23.96
CA ALA A 178 7.56 6.36 24.25
C ALA A 178 8.38 5.08 24.00
N GLY A 179 9.31 5.11 23.04
CA GLY A 179 10.37 4.12 22.91
C GLY A 179 10.49 3.35 21.60
N ASN A 180 9.51 3.31 20.72
CA ASN A 180 9.63 2.59 19.45
C ASN A 180 9.91 3.55 18.28
N ILE A 181 10.99 3.25 17.51
CA ILE A 181 11.33 4.00 16.28
C ILE A 181 10.22 3.91 15.25
N ILE A 182 9.57 2.75 15.13
CA ILE A 182 8.49 2.44 14.17
C ILE A 182 7.18 2.20 14.91
N ASP A 183 6.04 2.51 14.26
CA ASP A 183 4.71 2.22 14.79
C ASP A 183 4.19 0.90 14.22
N LYS A 184 4.32 -0.16 15.02
CA LYS A 184 3.87 -1.50 14.62
C LYS A 184 2.36 -1.63 14.56
N GLU A 185 1.63 -0.82 15.34
CA GLU A 185 0.16 -0.81 15.36
C GLU A 185 -0.42 -0.21 14.08
N ALA A 186 0.15 0.91 13.64
CA ALA A 186 -0.21 1.53 12.37
C ALA A 186 0.06 0.61 11.16
N GLY A 187 0.93 -0.39 11.33
CA GLY A 187 1.19 -1.41 10.32
C GLY A 187 0.04 -2.41 10.13
N ILE A 188 -0.95 -2.45 11.03
CA ILE A 188 -2.13 -3.32 10.87
C ILE A 188 -3.16 -2.56 10.05
N LEU A 189 -3.04 -2.63 8.71
CA LEU A 189 -3.89 -1.89 7.79
C LEU A 189 -5.33 -2.46 7.72
N ASN A 190 -5.46 -3.76 7.77
CA ASN A 190 -6.73 -4.47 7.89
C ASN A 190 -6.55 -5.66 8.83
N ARG A 191 -7.44 -5.80 9.82
CA ARG A 191 -7.44 -6.97 10.70
C ARG A 191 -7.92 -8.22 9.96
N GLY A 192 -8.93 -8.05 9.13
CA GLY A 192 -9.62 -9.12 8.42
C GLY A 192 -10.31 -10.14 9.35
N ASN A 193 -10.87 -11.15 8.72
CA ASN A 193 -11.44 -12.33 9.39
C ASN A 193 -10.32 -13.28 9.84
N LEU A 194 -10.23 -13.54 11.11
CA LEU A 194 -9.14 -14.32 11.69
C LEU A 194 -9.47 -15.81 11.86
N THR A 195 -10.59 -16.29 11.32
CA THR A 195 -11.03 -17.70 11.52
C THR A 195 -9.92 -18.69 11.17
N ARG A 196 -9.37 -18.61 9.96
CA ARG A 196 -8.30 -19.51 9.50
C ARG A 196 -7.01 -19.31 10.30
N LEU A 197 -6.64 -18.05 10.57
CA LEU A 197 -5.41 -17.74 11.27
C LEU A 197 -5.46 -18.18 12.75
N LYS A 198 -6.60 -18.00 13.42
CA LYS A 198 -6.83 -18.58 14.76
C LYS A 198 -6.85 -20.12 14.73
N GLY A 199 -7.43 -20.70 13.68
CA GLY A 199 -7.37 -22.14 13.44
C GLY A 199 -5.93 -22.66 13.33
N PHE A 200 -5.10 -21.98 12.52
CA PHE A 200 -3.67 -22.25 12.41
C PHE A 200 -2.94 -22.17 13.76
N MET A 201 -3.13 -21.08 14.53
CA MET A 201 -2.51 -20.90 15.83
C MET A 201 -2.93 -21.98 16.83
N ASN A 202 -4.21 -22.38 16.80
CA ASN A 202 -4.73 -23.47 17.66
C ASN A 202 -4.14 -24.84 17.29
N ARG A 203 -3.95 -25.13 16.01
CA ARG A 203 -3.28 -26.36 15.55
C ARG A 203 -1.81 -26.36 15.93
N ALA A 204 -1.14 -25.21 15.77
CA ALA A 204 0.23 -25.04 16.22
C ALA A 204 0.38 -25.26 17.73
N ALA A 205 -0.53 -24.69 18.54
CA ALA A 205 -0.52 -24.92 20.00
C ALA A 205 -0.72 -26.39 20.42
N LYS A 206 -1.33 -27.20 19.55
CA LYS A 206 -1.48 -28.65 19.77
C LYS A 206 -0.28 -29.47 19.30
N GLY A 207 0.71 -28.85 18.65
CA GLY A 207 1.90 -29.53 18.14
C GLY A 207 1.65 -30.30 16.82
N GLU A 208 0.66 -29.91 16.03
CA GLU A 208 0.42 -30.49 14.72
C GLU A 208 1.56 -30.10 13.73
N ARG A 209 1.88 -30.95 12.76
CA ARG A 209 2.79 -30.58 11.68
C ARG A 209 2.10 -29.60 10.73
N LEU A 210 2.73 -28.43 10.47
CA LEU A 210 2.16 -27.34 9.69
C LEU A 210 3.16 -26.76 8.68
N THR A 211 2.67 -26.39 7.50
CA THR A 211 3.46 -25.76 6.44
C THR A 211 3.20 -24.26 6.39
N VAL A 212 4.27 -23.46 6.43
CA VAL A 212 4.22 -22.00 6.32
C VAL A 212 4.89 -21.57 5.02
N GLY A 213 4.14 -20.91 4.15
CA GLY A 213 4.56 -20.46 2.84
C GLY A 213 4.66 -18.95 2.72
N PHE A 214 5.62 -18.50 1.92
CA PHE A 214 5.81 -17.11 1.53
C PHE A 214 5.90 -17.03 0.02
N ILE A 215 5.14 -16.14 -0.62
CA ILE A 215 5.21 -15.89 -2.06
C ILE A 215 5.35 -14.39 -2.30
N GLY A 216 6.28 -14.01 -3.19
CA GLY A 216 6.57 -12.60 -3.46
C GLY A 216 7.73 -12.39 -4.41
N GLY A 217 8.20 -11.16 -4.44
CA GLY A 217 9.34 -10.71 -5.24
C GLY A 217 10.70 -10.89 -4.53
N SER A 218 11.64 -9.99 -4.86
CA SER A 218 13.01 -10.00 -4.31
C SER A 218 13.08 -9.82 -2.80
N ILE A 219 12.17 -9.03 -2.21
CA ILE A 219 12.14 -8.81 -0.77
C ILE A 219 11.75 -10.11 -0.04
N THR A 220 10.77 -10.84 -0.57
CA THR A 220 10.39 -12.15 -0.02
C THR A 220 11.50 -13.19 -0.23
N GLN A 221 12.19 -13.15 -1.37
CA GLN A 221 13.36 -13.99 -1.64
C GLN A 221 14.49 -13.76 -0.61
N GLY A 222 14.56 -12.57 0.01
CA GLY A 222 15.60 -12.18 0.96
C GLY A 222 16.76 -11.41 0.33
N PHE A 223 16.52 -10.73 -0.81
CA PHE A 223 17.54 -9.89 -1.42
C PHE A 223 18.01 -8.81 -0.43
N SER A 224 19.32 -8.56 -0.42
CA SER A 224 20.04 -7.66 0.53
C SER A 224 20.12 -8.14 1.99
N ALA A 225 19.54 -9.26 2.38
CA ALA A 225 19.90 -9.92 3.62
C ALA A 225 21.30 -10.56 3.47
N THR A 226 22.13 -10.44 4.51
CA THR A 226 23.49 -11.02 4.49
C THR A 226 23.49 -12.53 4.69
N ASP A 227 22.35 -13.08 5.15
CA ASP A 227 22.12 -14.51 5.40
C ASP A 227 20.63 -14.79 5.13
N PRO A 228 20.26 -15.91 4.48
CA PRO A 228 18.86 -16.30 4.27
C PRO A 228 18.00 -16.30 5.54
N GLU A 229 18.59 -16.69 6.68
CA GLU A 229 17.91 -16.70 7.99
C GLU A 229 17.55 -15.29 8.51
N LYS A 230 18.16 -14.26 7.94
CA LYS A 230 17.92 -12.87 8.34
C LYS A 230 16.83 -12.15 7.53
N CYS A 231 16.33 -12.76 6.46
CA CYS A 231 15.21 -12.18 5.72
C CYS A 231 13.93 -12.19 6.56
N TYR A 232 12.98 -11.30 6.25
CA TYR A 232 11.76 -11.16 7.06
C TYR A 232 10.93 -12.45 7.12
N ALA A 233 10.93 -13.22 6.03
CA ALA A 233 10.21 -14.48 5.94
C ALA A 233 10.78 -15.52 6.91
N ALA A 234 12.11 -15.74 6.88
CA ALA A 234 12.77 -16.66 7.81
C ALA A 234 12.68 -16.20 9.27
N ARG A 235 12.79 -14.88 9.53
CA ARG A 235 12.60 -14.32 10.89
C ARG A 235 11.17 -14.52 11.40
N THR A 236 10.15 -14.32 10.56
CA THR A 236 8.75 -14.58 10.91
C THR A 236 8.53 -16.07 11.19
N PHE A 237 9.07 -16.91 10.34
CA PHE A 237 9.06 -18.37 10.54
C PHE A 237 9.77 -18.79 11.83
N GLY A 238 10.96 -18.24 12.09
CA GLY A 238 11.72 -18.46 13.33
C GLY A 238 10.95 -18.03 14.59
N TRP A 239 10.16 -16.95 14.49
CA TRP A 239 9.27 -16.51 15.57
C TRP A 239 8.18 -17.56 15.84
N LEU A 240 7.53 -18.10 14.79
CA LEU A 240 6.53 -19.16 14.94
C LEU A 240 7.10 -20.40 15.65
N LYS A 241 8.29 -20.85 15.25
CA LYS A 241 9.00 -21.97 15.90
C LYS A 241 9.30 -21.70 17.37
N LYS A 242 9.64 -20.46 17.70
CA LYS A 242 9.91 -20.04 19.08
C LYS A 242 8.64 -20.00 19.94
N VAL A 243 7.51 -19.54 19.37
CA VAL A 243 6.23 -19.43 20.07
C VAL A 243 5.58 -20.81 20.25
N PHE A 244 5.74 -21.69 19.24
CA PHE A 244 5.17 -23.04 19.25
C PHE A 244 6.27 -24.12 19.16
N PRO A 245 7.06 -24.32 20.22
CA PRO A 245 8.23 -25.18 20.18
C PRO A 245 7.95 -26.66 19.99
N ASN A 246 6.71 -27.09 20.22
CA ASN A 246 6.27 -28.49 20.06
C ASN A 246 5.70 -28.79 18.66
N THR A 247 5.62 -27.79 17.80
CA THR A 247 5.10 -27.91 16.42
C THR A 247 6.23 -28.18 15.46
N GLU A 248 6.08 -29.19 14.61
CA GLU A 248 6.95 -29.41 13.46
C GLU A 248 6.48 -28.51 12.32
N PHE A 249 7.33 -27.54 11.92
CA PHE A 249 7.02 -26.61 10.86
C PHE A 249 7.84 -26.91 9.62
N ASP A 250 7.17 -26.99 8.46
CA ASP A 250 7.78 -26.93 7.14
C ASP A 250 7.79 -25.48 6.63
N TYR A 251 8.92 -25.05 6.06
CA TYR A 251 9.11 -23.69 5.53
C TYR A 251 9.21 -23.70 4.01
N VAL A 252 8.41 -22.86 3.34
CA VAL A 252 8.47 -22.68 1.89
C VAL A 252 8.64 -21.21 1.58
N ASN A 253 9.77 -20.83 0.99
CA ASN A 253 9.98 -19.48 0.46
C ASN A 253 9.92 -19.50 -1.07
N ALA A 254 8.76 -19.08 -1.60
CA ALA A 254 8.48 -18.95 -3.03
C ALA A 254 8.73 -17.51 -3.54
N GLY A 255 9.70 -16.79 -2.97
CA GLY A 255 10.14 -15.48 -3.45
C GLY A 255 11.02 -15.61 -4.70
N ILE A 256 10.72 -14.85 -5.76
CA ILE A 256 11.56 -14.73 -6.97
C ILE A 256 11.76 -13.25 -7.29
N GLY A 257 13.01 -12.82 -7.33
CA GLY A 257 13.38 -11.42 -7.61
C GLY A 257 12.86 -10.93 -8.96
N ALA A 258 12.46 -9.65 -9.00
CA ALA A 258 11.95 -8.96 -10.19
C ALA A 258 10.70 -9.60 -10.82
N THR A 259 9.85 -10.24 -10.02
CA THR A 259 8.57 -10.79 -10.46
C THR A 259 7.41 -10.09 -9.80
N ASP A 260 6.32 -9.96 -10.52
CA ASP A 260 5.07 -9.32 -10.13
C ASP A 260 3.98 -10.33 -9.74
N SER A 261 2.79 -9.84 -9.36
CA SER A 261 1.66 -10.69 -8.99
C SER A 261 1.08 -11.46 -10.17
N GLN A 262 1.23 -10.98 -11.41
CA GLN A 262 0.81 -11.72 -12.61
C GLN A 262 1.61 -13.01 -12.74
N PHE A 263 2.94 -12.92 -12.63
CA PHE A 263 3.77 -14.11 -12.62
C PHE A 263 3.56 -14.93 -11.34
N GLY A 264 3.28 -14.28 -10.22
CA GLY A 264 2.86 -14.93 -8.97
C GLY A 264 1.64 -15.84 -9.18
N ALA A 265 0.58 -15.32 -9.81
CA ALA A 265 -0.62 -16.08 -10.12
C ALA A 265 -0.34 -17.29 -11.03
N ALA A 266 0.54 -17.12 -12.03
CA ALA A 266 0.86 -18.20 -12.96
C ALA A 266 1.69 -19.34 -12.34
N ARG A 267 2.39 -19.12 -11.21
CA ARG A 267 3.31 -20.07 -10.60
C ARG A 267 2.92 -20.58 -9.21
N VAL A 268 1.92 -19.97 -8.57
CA VAL A 268 1.58 -20.27 -7.17
C VAL A 268 1.22 -21.73 -6.94
N GLN A 269 0.56 -22.36 -7.91
CA GLN A 269 0.16 -23.77 -7.81
C GLN A 269 1.40 -24.67 -7.64
N GLU A 270 2.39 -24.49 -8.49
CA GLU A 270 3.59 -25.32 -8.53
C GLU A 270 4.61 -24.94 -7.43
N ASP A 271 4.79 -23.64 -7.20
CA ASP A 271 5.84 -23.17 -6.30
C ASP A 271 5.42 -23.23 -4.83
N LEU A 272 4.10 -23.25 -4.55
CA LEU A 272 3.60 -23.13 -3.18
C LEU A 272 2.45 -24.11 -2.86
N LEU A 273 1.34 -24.10 -3.62
CA LEU A 273 0.10 -24.75 -3.21
C LEU A 273 0.19 -26.28 -3.24
N GLN A 274 1.03 -26.87 -4.10
CA GLN A 274 1.33 -28.31 -4.07
C GLN A 274 1.94 -28.79 -2.74
N ARG A 275 2.49 -27.87 -1.92
CA ARG A 275 3.00 -28.15 -0.57
C ARG A 275 1.92 -28.12 0.50
N LEU A 276 0.66 -27.87 0.11
CA LEU A 276 -0.51 -27.78 1.01
C LEU A 276 -0.26 -26.87 2.22
N PRO A 277 0.08 -25.58 2.02
CA PRO A 277 0.41 -24.68 3.11
C PRO A 277 -0.80 -24.46 4.03
N ASP A 278 -0.53 -24.30 5.33
CA ASP A 278 -1.52 -23.96 6.37
C ASP A 278 -1.58 -22.46 6.63
N LEU A 279 -0.49 -21.74 6.36
CA LEU A 279 -0.38 -20.28 6.46
C LEU A 279 0.44 -19.75 5.28
N VAL A 280 -0.06 -18.71 4.61
CA VAL A 280 0.60 -18.09 3.47
C VAL A 280 0.73 -16.58 3.68
N PHE A 281 1.94 -16.06 3.43
CA PHE A 281 2.23 -14.63 3.33
C PHE A 281 2.42 -14.24 1.86
N VAL A 282 1.76 -13.15 1.43
CA VAL A 282 1.78 -12.69 0.02
C VAL A 282 2.33 -11.27 -0.06
N GLU A 283 3.39 -11.04 -0.87
CA GLU A 283 4.03 -9.73 -1.02
C GLU A 283 4.47 -9.45 -2.46
N PHE A 284 3.83 -8.46 -3.13
CA PHE A 284 4.19 -7.99 -4.47
C PHE A 284 4.05 -6.47 -4.60
N SER A 285 3.82 -5.76 -3.50
CA SER A 285 3.37 -4.37 -3.51
C SER A 285 4.39 -3.35 -4.05
N VAL A 286 5.66 -3.72 -4.16
CA VAL A 286 6.73 -2.90 -4.77
C VAL A 286 7.11 -3.36 -6.18
N ASN A 287 6.68 -4.54 -6.59
CA ASN A 287 6.89 -5.07 -7.92
C ASN A 287 5.73 -4.72 -8.86
N ASP A 288 4.52 -4.71 -8.32
CA ASP A 288 3.31 -4.31 -9.02
C ASP A 288 3.25 -2.78 -9.17
N HIS A 289 2.69 -2.32 -10.28
CA HIS A 289 2.30 -0.92 -10.41
C HIS A 289 0.94 -0.68 -9.77
N SER A 290 0.72 0.53 -9.27
CA SER A 290 -0.59 0.91 -8.69
C SER A 290 -1.60 1.17 -9.81
N THR A 291 -2.13 0.10 -10.42
CA THR A 291 -3.08 0.13 -11.54
C THR A 291 -4.18 -0.91 -11.39
N PRO A 292 -5.34 -0.75 -12.05
CA PRO A 292 -6.41 -1.76 -12.06
C PRO A 292 -5.95 -3.13 -12.56
N HIS A 293 -5.02 -3.18 -13.53
CA HIS A 293 -4.43 -4.42 -14.02
C HIS A 293 -3.80 -5.23 -12.88
N PHE A 294 -2.97 -4.57 -12.05
CA PHE A 294 -2.34 -5.25 -10.91
C PHE A 294 -3.30 -5.50 -9.72
N CYS A 295 -4.44 -4.83 -9.67
CA CYS A 295 -5.53 -5.27 -8.79
C CYS A 295 -6.05 -6.64 -9.21
N GLU A 296 -6.28 -6.84 -10.51
CA GLU A 296 -6.83 -8.07 -11.06
C GLU A 296 -5.83 -9.24 -10.98
N THR A 297 -4.55 -9.03 -11.33
CA THR A 297 -3.51 -10.08 -11.21
C THR A 297 -3.31 -10.51 -9.77
N TYR A 298 -3.29 -9.54 -8.84
CA TYR A 298 -3.16 -9.80 -7.41
C TYR A 298 -4.40 -10.51 -6.86
N GLU A 299 -5.60 -10.13 -7.29
CA GLU A 299 -6.83 -10.84 -6.96
C GLU A 299 -6.79 -12.29 -7.44
N GLY A 300 -6.39 -12.55 -8.69
CA GLY A 300 -6.26 -13.89 -9.24
C GLY A 300 -5.34 -14.77 -8.38
N LEU A 301 -4.20 -14.24 -7.95
CA LEU A 301 -3.29 -14.92 -7.02
C LEU A 301 -3.95 -15.20 -5.66
N VAL A 302 -4.59 -14.19 -5.06
CA VAL A 302 -5.27 -14.32 -3.76
C VAL A 302 -6.39 -15.37 -3.84
N ARG A 303 -7.19 -15.37 -4.90
CA ARG A 303 -8.28 -16.34 -5.10
C ARG A 303 -7.77 -17.77 -5.23
N GLN A 304 -6.69 -18.00 -5.98
CA GLN A 304 -6.07 -19.33 -6.07
C GLN A 304 -5.66 -19.85 -4.69
N ILE A 305 -5.02 -19.00 -3.88
CA ILE A 305 -4.60 -19.39 -2.53
C ILE A 305 -5.82 -19.61 -1.63
N TYR A 306 -6.78 -18.68 -1.64
CA TYR A 306 -7.97 -18.72 -0.79
C TYR A 306 -8.83 -19.95 -1.04
N GLY A 307 -9.03 -20.32 -2.32
CA GLY A 307 -9.82 -21.47 -2.76
C GLY A 307 -9.04 -22.78 -2.86
N SER A 308 -7.75 -22.81 -2.50
CA SER A 308 -6.93 -24.02 -2.57
C SER A 308 -7.38 -25.11 -1.61
N ALA A 309 -6.99 -26.36 -1.89
CA ALA A 309 -7.41 -27.54 -1.15
C ALA A 309 -7.04 -27.50 0.35
N SER A 310 -5.91 -26.88 0.70
CA SER A 310 -5.50 -26.70 2.11
C SER A 310 -6.24 -25.59 2.82
N ALA A 311 -6.96 -24.72 2.11
CA ALA A 311 -7.66 -23.54 2.64
C ALA A 311 -6.83 -22.77 3.69
N PRO A 312 -5.60 -22.32 3.34
CA PRO A 312 -4.66 -21.76 4.30
C PRO A 312 -5.16 -20.46 4.91
N ALA A 313 -4.68 -20.15 6.12
CA ALA A 313 -4.70 -18.78 6.59
C ALA A 313 -3.84 -17.91 5.65
N MET A 314 -4.21 -16.64 5.44
CA MET A 314 -3.48 -15.76 4.55
C MET A 314 -3.23 -14.40 5.22
N VAL A 315 -2.04 -13.85 5.01
CA VAL A 315 -1.66 -12.49 5.46
C VAL A 315 -1.03 -11.77 4.27
N LEU A 316 -1.61 -10.64 3.89
CA LEU A 316 -1.12 -9.80 2.81
C LEU A 316 -0.11 -8.79 3.37
N ILE A 317 1.07 -8.70 2.74
CA ILE A 317 2.16 -7.82 3.17
C ILE A 317 2.32 -6.71 2.13
N HIS A 318 2.34 -5.47 2.60
CA HIS A 318 2.52 -4.31 1.75
C HIS A 318 3.82 -3.58 2.10
N ASN A 319 4.79 -3.71 1.22
CA ASN A 319 6.06 -2.97 1.27
C ASN A 319 5.96 -1.64 0.54
N VAL A 320 7.06 -0.88 0.54
CA VAL A 320 7.12 0.49 0.05
C VAL A 320 8.53 0.82 -0.45
N TYR A 321 8.62 1.70 -1.44
CA TYR A 321 9.88 2.38 -1.77
C TYR A 321 10.20 3.43 -0.71
N TYR A 322 11.32 3.32 -0.04
CA TYR A 322 11.66 4.17 1.12
C TYR A 322 12.12 5.58 0.75
N ASP A 323 12.34 5.89 -0.52
CA ASP A 323 12.62 7.23 -1.03
C ASP A 323 11.36 8.00 -1.41
N THR A 324 10.38 7.31 -1.99
CA THR A 324 9.20 7.92 -2.60
C THR A 324 7.88 7.59 -1.91
N GLY A 325 7.86 6.59 -1.02
CA GLY A 325 6.62 6.09 -0.44
C GLY A 325 5.73 5.32 -1.43
N LYS A 326 6.18 5.08 -2.67
CA LYS A 326 5.39 4.39 -3.69
C LYS A 326 5.18 2.91 -3.35
N SER A 327 3.98 2.42 -3.68
CA SER A 327 3.57 1.03 -3.45
C SER A 327 2.27 0.76 -4.24
N ALA A 328 2.02 -0.47 -4.61
CA ALA A 328 0.72 -0.93 -5.11
C ALA A 328 -0.27 -1.23 -3.97
N ALA A 329 0.08 -0.90 -2.72
CA ALA A 329 -0.70 -1.20 -1.53
C ALA A 329 -2.17 -0.76 -1.63
N TYR A 330 -2.46 0.32 -2.35
CA TYR A 330 -3.84 0.78 -2.56
C TYR A 330 -4.73 -0.31 -3.18
N TYR A 331 -4.31 -0.88 -4.32
CA TYR A 331 -5.09 -1.92 -4.99
C TYR A 331 -5.03 -3.26 -4.25
N HIS A 332 -3.89 -3.61 -3.67
CA HIS A 332 -3.76 -4.83 -2.89
C HIS A 332 -4.64 -4.79 -1.63
N ALA A 333 -4.78 -3.64 -1.00
CA ALA A 333 -5.65 -3.48 0.15
C ALA A 333 -7.14 -3.54 -0.21
N GLN A 334 -7.54 -3.13 -1.42
CA GLN A 334 -8.92 -3.35 -1.89
C GLN A 334 -9.23 -4.84 -1.98
N VAL A 335 -8.31 -5.63 -2.57
CA VAL A 335 -8.43 -7.09 -2.61
C VAL A 335 -8.48 -7.65 -1.17
N GLY A 336 -7.56 -7.23 -0.30
CA GLY A 336 -7.53 -7.67 1.08
C GLY A 336 -8.83 -7.42 1.83
N ARG A 337 -9.45 -6.24 1.65
CA ARG A 337 -10.75 -5.93 2.28
C ARG A 337 -11.90 -6.71 1.66
N HIS A 338 -11.89 -6.86 0.33
CA HIS A 338 -12.96 -7.57 -0.36
C HIS A 338 -13.06 -9.04 0.10
N TYR A 339 -11.91 -9.67 0.36
CA TYR A 339 -11.81 -11.03 0.87
C TYR A 339 -11.72 -11.11 2.40
N ASP A 340 -11.87 -9.97 3.09
CA ASP A 340 -11.75 -9.85 4.54
C ASP A 340 -10.47 -10.49 5.10
N LEU A 341 -9.32 -10.21 4.44
CA LEU A 341 -8.00 -10.76 4.77
C LEU A 341 -7.16 -9.78 5.58
N PRO A 342 -6.33 -10.28 6.52
CA PRO A 342 -5.34 -9.45 7.20
C PRO A 342 -4.36 -8.81 6.24
N CYS A 343 -4.14 -7.48 6.39
CA CYS A 343 -3.19 -6.70 5.62
C CYS A 343 -2.20 -6.00 6.55
N ILE A 344 -0.92 -6.22 6.33
CA ILE A 344 0.17 -5.64 7.12
C ILE A 344 1.01 -4.72 6.24
N SER A 345 1.14 -3.44 6.62
CA SER A 345 1.72 -2.37 5.82
C SER A 345 3.01 -1.82 6.42
N MET A 346 4.10 -1.94 5.69
CA MET A 346 5.36 -1.26 5.99
C MET A 346 5.30 0.22 5.63
N GLN A 347 4.43 0.57 4.67
CA GLN A 347 4.14 1.95 4.31
C GLN A 347 3.54 2.73 5.49
N ASN A 348 2.73 2.07 6.34
CA ASN A 348 2.09 2.72 7.49
C ASN A 348 2.91 2.60 8.78
N SER A 349 3.85 1.66 8.88
CA SER A 349 4.63 1.39 10.10
C SER A 349 6.06 1.91 10.06
N ILE A 350 6.83 1.51 9.04
CA ILE A 350 8.28 1.81 8.94
C ILE A 350 8.49 3.13 8.21
N TYR A 351 7.83 3.30 7.05
CA TYR A 351 8.04 4.46 6.17
C TYR A 351 7.79 5.81 6.87
N PRO A 352 6.78 6.00 7.73
CA PRO A 352 6.60 7.27 8.44
C PRO A 352 7.78 7.65 9.35
N ALA A 353 8.53 6.68 9.85
CA ALA A 353 9.74 6.97 10.60
C ALA A 353 10.90 7.40 9.69
N VAL A 354 10.97 6.83 8.49
CA VAL A 354 11.97 7.20 7.46
C VAL A 354 11.67 8.59 6.94
N ALA A 355 10.46 8.85 6.50
CA ALA A 355 10.03 10.12 5.95
C ALA A 355 10.15 11.27 6.96
N ALA A 356 9.90 10.98 8.25
CA ALA A 356 10.11 11.94 9.34
C ALA A 356 11.60 12.12 9.73
N GLY A 357 12.53 11.44 9.06
CA GLY A 357 13.96 11.48 9.39
C GLY A 357 14.32 10.89 10.75
N ARG A 358 13.37 10.20 11.42
CA ARG A 358 13.64 9.51 12.69
C ARG A 358 14.43 8.21 12.50
N LEU A 359 14.25 7.58 11.36
CA LEU A 359 14.97 6.40 10.91
C LEU A 359 15.63 6.71 9.56
N PRO A 360 16.94 6.98 9.48
CA PRO A 360 17.63 7.17 8.22
C PRO A 360 17.45 5.95 7.30
N ALA A 361 17.02 6.16 6.05
CA ALA A 361 16.74 5.07 5.12
C ALA A 361 17.95 4.17 4.88
N GLU A 362 19.14 4.75 4.80
CA GLU A 362 20.42 4.05 4.60
C GLU A 362 20.77 3.07 5.72
N LYS A 363 20.12 3.15 6.89
CA LYS A 363 20.28 2.16 7.96
C LYS A 363 19.50 0.88 7.68
N ILE A 364 18.45 0.93 6.88
CA ILE A 364 17.55 -0.20 6.65
C ILE A 364 17.56 -0.69 5.19
N THR A 365 18.13 0.08 4.28
CA THR A 365 18.22 -0.25 2.85
C THR A 365 19.40 0.47 2.21
N ALA A 366 20.02 -0.14 1.21
CA ALA A 366 21.09 0.48 0.43
C ALA A 366 20.61 1.17 -0.85
N ASP A 367 19.43 0.80 -1.34
CA ASP A 367 18.87 1.22 -2.63
C ASP A 367 17.44 1.77 -2.51
N PHE A 368 17.02 2.10 -1.31
CA PHE A 368 15.68 2.58 -0.95
C PHE A 368 14.53 1.60 -1.23
N LEU A 369 14.83 0.38 -1.65
CA LEU A 369 13.84 -0.65 -1.96
C LEU A 369 14.05 -1.91 -1.13
N HIS A 370 15.24 -2.51 -1.25
CA HIS A 370 15.53 -3.81 -0.65
C HIS A 370 16.01 -3.65 0.80
N PRO A 371 15.28 -4.18 1.77
CA PRO A 371 15.69 -4.13 3.17
C PRO A 371 17.01 -4.88 3.39
N ASN A 372 17.93 -4.30 4.15
CA ASN A 372 19.07 -5.00 4.71
C ASN A 372 18.65 -5.79 5.97
N ASP A 373 19.59 -6.41 6.68
CA ASP A 373 19.31 -7.20 7.88
C ASP A 373 18.42 -6.49 8.90
N LEU A 374 18.64 -5.20 9.14
CA LEU A 374 17.85 -4.39 10.08
C LEU A 374 16.47 -4.05 9.49
N GLY A 375 16.40 -3.74 8.20
CA GLY A 375 15.12 -3.51 7.51
C GLY A 375 14.22 -4.76 7.54
N HIS A 376 14.78 -5.93 7.25
CA HIS A 376 14.09 -7.21 7.38
C HIS A 376 13.66 -7.51 8.83
N GLU A 377 14.47 -7.13 9.82
CA GLU A 377 14.11 -7.28 11.23
C GLU A 377 12.91 -6.40 11.60
N PHE A 378 12.88 -5.15 11.14
CA PHE A 378 11.72 -4.28 11.34
C PHE A 378 10.46 -4.86 10.67
N MET A 379 10.54 -5.31 9.41
CA MET A 379 9.42 -5.97 8.74
C MET A 379 8.89 -7.16 9.55
N ALA A 380 9.77 -8.08 9.93
CA ALA A 380 9.39 -9.24 10.74
C ALA A 380 8.74 -8.81 12.06
N SER A 381 9.25 -7.74 12.69
CA SER A 381 8.71 -7.23 13.95
C SER A 381 7.29 -6.67 13.84
N VAL A 382 6.93 -6.07 12.69
CA VAL A 382 5.57 -5.59 12.41
C VAL A 382 4.63 -6.78 12.20
N ILE A 383 5.05 -7.76 11.40
CA ILE A 383 4.28 -8.98 11.14
C ILE A 383 4.04 -9.76 12.43
N THR A 384 5.08 -10.02 13.20
CA THR A 384 4.98 -10.80 14.45
C THR A 384 4.18 -10.08 15.53
N ASN A 385 4.20 -8.73 15.58
CA ASN A 385 3.32 -7.95 16.46
C ASN A 385 1.84 -8.22 16.16
N PHE A 386 1.47 -8.31 14.87
CA PHE A 386 0.11 -8.70 14.49
C PHE A 386 -0.19 -10.14 14.89
N LEU A 387 0.69 -11.09 14.57
CA LEU A 387 0.48 -12.51 14.89
C LEU A 387 0.35 -12.75 16.40
N GLU A 388 1.12 -12.04 17.23
CA GLU A 388 1.01 -12.10 18.68
C GLU A 388 -0.36 -11.64 19.17
N LYS A 389 -0.91 -10.58 18.58
CA LYS A 389 -2.29 -10.14 18.88
C LYS A 389 -3.33 -11.17 18.51
N VAL A 390 -3.16 -11.86 17.38
CA VAL A 390 -4.08 -12.94 16.97
C VAL A 390 -4.13 -14.07 17.99
N ILE A 391 -2.98 -14.46 18.58
CA ILE A 391 -2.92 -15.49 19.62
C ILE A 391 -3.79 -15.11 20.83
N HIS A 392 -3.83 -13.83 21.19
CA HIS A 392 -4.57 -13.32 22.33
C HIS A 392 -6.00 -12.85 22.00
N ASP A 393 -6.35 -12.80 20.73
CA ASP A 393 -7.67 -12.33 20.28
C ASP A 393 -8.74 -13.38 20.53
N LYS A 394 -9.69 -13.04 21.41
CA LYS A 394 -10.84 -13.87 21.77
C LYS A 394 -12.14 -13.48 21.07
N THR A 395 -12.08 -12.54 20.13
CA THR A 395 -13.25 -12.09 19.36
C THR A 395 -13.81 -13.25 18.56
N GLN A 396 -15.12 -13.42 18.60
CA GLN A 396 -15.78 -14.38 17.72
C GLN A 396 -15.83 -13.82 16.31
N GLU A 397 -15.30 -14.58 15.37
CA GLU A 397 -15.29 -14.18 13.96
C GLU A 397 -16.67 -14.44 13.32
N PRO A 398 -17.09 -13.58 12.37
CA PRO A 398 -18.24 -13.88 11.53
C PRO A 398 -17.97 -15.11 10.65
N GLN A 399 -19.03 -15.69 10.11
CA GLN A 399 -18.89 -16.80 9.17
C GLN A 399 -18.06 -16.33 7.96
N GLU A 400 -17.06 -17.11 7.62
CA GLU A 400 -16.22 -16.86 6.44
C GLU A 400 -17.05 -17.05 5.17
N ILE A 401 -16.91 -16.10 4.25
CA ILE A 401 -17.56 -16.12 2.94
C ILE A 401 -16.48 -16.01 1.89
N PHE A 402 -16.53 -16.86 0.87
CA PHE A 402 -15.72 -16.68 -0.33
C PHE A 402 -16.53 -15.80 -1.32
N PRO A 403 -16.21 -14.51 -1.46
CA PRO A 403 -17.04 -13.60 -2.25
C PRO A 403 -16.87 -13.85 -3.74
N ALA A 404 -17.81 -13.32 -4.54
CA ALA A 404 -17.61 -13.17 -5.98
C ALA A 404 -16.35 -12.32 -6.25
N PRO A 405 -15.73 -12.46 -7.43
CA PRO A 405 -14.57 -11.64 -7.77
C PRO A 405 -14.84 -10.14 -7.68
N LEU A 406 -13.83 -9.38 -7.26
CA LEU A 406 -13.84 -7.91 -7.23
C LEU A 406 -13.64 -7.33 -8.64
N THR A 407 -12.80 -8.01 -9.45
CA THR A 407 -12.43 -7.63 -10.82
C THR A 407 -13.07 -8.58 -11.83
N GLU A 408 -12.67 -8.50 -13.10
CA GLU A 408 -13.08 -9.47 -14.13
C GLU A 408 -12.48 -10.87 -13.91
N ASN A 409 -11.49 -10.97 -13.05
CA ASN A 409 -10.89 -12.23 -12.59
C ASN A 409 -10.25 -13.08 -13.69
N ALA A 410 -9.60 -12.44 -14.66
CA ALA A 410 -8.95 -13.15 -15.76
C ALA A 410 -7.74 -14.02 -15.31
N TYR A 411 -7.20 -13.77 -14.11
CA TYR A 411 -5.93 -14.38 -13.65
C TYR A 411 -6.09 -15.50 -12.61
N GLU A 412 -7.31 -15.85 -12.17
CA GLU A 412 -7.53 -16.94 -11.19
C GLU A 412 -7.07 -18.32 -11.69
N HIS A 413 -7.08 -18.51 -13.01
CA HIS A 413 -6.73 -19.80 -13.61
C HIS A 413 -5.45 -19.75 -14.44
N CYS A 414 -4.60 -18.75 -14.20
CA CYS A 414 -3.30 -18.66 -14.84
C CYS A 414 -2.42 -19.87 -14.47
N VAL A 415 -1.69 -20.37 -15.46
CA VAL A 415 -0.72 -21.43 -15.28
C VAL A 415 0.61 -21.06 -15.92
N ARG A 416 1.70 -21.41 -15.29
CA ARG A 416 3.02 -21.32 -15.87
C ARG A 416 3.24 -22.53 -16.75
N LEU A 417 3.54 -22.31 -18.03
CA LEU A 417 3.94 -23.40 -18.93
C LEU A 417 5.36 -23.86 -18.58
N GLN A 418 5.52 -25.15 -18.35
CA GLN A 418 6.76 -25.78 -17.92
C GLN A 418 6.99 -27.07 -18.73
N TYR A 419 8.21 -27.59 -18.74
CA TYR A 419 8.55 -28.75 -19.58
C TYR A 419 7.71 -30.02 -19.29
N PHE A 420 7.15 -30.12 -18.08
CA PHE A 420 6.36 -31.29 -17.67
C PHE A 420 4.84 -31.10 -17.87
N ASN A 421 4.36 -29.91 -18.10
CA ASN A 421 2.93 -29.61 -18.26
C ASN A 421 2.56 -29.06 -19.64
N SER A 422 3.55 -28.90 -20.53
CA SER A 422 3.33 -28.42 -21.89
C SER A 422 4.34 -29.07 -22.87
N THR A 423 3.95 -29.20 -24.13
CA THR A 423 4.77 -29.78 -25.20
C THR A 423 4.93 -28.75 -26.32
N PRO A 424 5.78 -27.73 -26.14
CA PRO A 424 5.98 -26.71 -27.17
C PRO A 424 6.73 -27.30 -28.37
N GLU A 425 6.47 -26.78 -29.58
CA GLU A 425 7.39 -26.92 -30.69
C GLU A 425 8.65 -26.13 -30.40
N LYS A 426 9.79 -26.81 -30.36
CA LYS A 426 11.06 -26.17 -30.00
C LYS A 426 12.17 -26.55 -30.99
N SER A 427 13.02 -25.55 -31.26
CA SER A 427 14.26 -25.73 -32.03
C SER A 427 15.39 -25.05 -31.29
N GLY A 428 16.40 -25.82 -30.86
CA GLY A 428 17.56 -25.33 -30.12
C GLY A 428 17.30 -25.00 -28.66
N PHE A 429 16.14 -25.36 -28.11
CA PHE A 429 15.84 -25.28 -26.68
C PHE A 429 15.93 -26.63 -26.01
N GLU A 430 16.52 -26.66 -24.82
CA GLU A 430 16.60 -27.83 -23.95
C GLU A 430 15.83 -27.57 -22.64
N GLU A 431 15.39 -28.63 -21.98
CA GLU A 431 14.73 -28.53 -20.67
C GLU A 431 15.71 -28.01 -19.61
N ASP A 432 15.27 -27.04 -18.82
CA ASP A 432 16.08 -26.42 -17.79
C ASP A 432 15.48 -26.68 -16.39
N MET A 433 16.11 -27.63 -15.68
CA MET A 433 15.74 -28.03 -14.32
C MET A 433 16.62 -27.36 -13.27
N THR A 434 17.44 -26.36 -13.62
CA THR A 434 18.31 -25.68 -12.64
C THR A 434 17.52 -24.92 -11.60
N PRO A 435 17.98 -24.87 -10.35
CA PRO A 435 17.39 -24.02 -9.32
C PRO A 435 17.34 -22.55 -9.78
N GLN A 436 16.28 -21.85 -9.43
CA GLN A 436 16.15 -20.42 -9.76
C GLN A 436 17.28 -19.62 -9.11
N ARG A 437 17.56 -19.89 -7.84
CA ARG A 437 18.69 -19.37 -7.05
C ARG A 437 19.01 -20.34 -5.90
N ASP A 438 20.20 -20.21 -5.33
CA ASP A 438 20.68 -21.04 -4.21
C ASP A 438 19.84 -20.89 -2.91
N ILE A 439 19.09 -19.79 -2.79
CA ILE A 439 18.32 -19.45 -1.59
C ILE A 439 16.81 -19.75 -1.69
N THR A 440 16.35 -20.35 -2.80
CA THR A 440 14.95 -20.74 -2.99
C THR A 440 14.84 -22.17 -3.47
N ASP A 441 13.83 -22.90 -3.00
CA ASP A 441 13.50 -24.26 -3.43
C ASP A 441 12.78 -24.31 -4.78
N ILE A 442 12.85 -23.23 -5.58
CA ILE A 442 12.12 -23.08 -6.82
C ILE A 442 13.02 -23.37 -7.99
N PHE A 443 12.58 -24.28 -8.85
CA PHE A 443 13.25 -24.64 -10.08
C PHE A 443 12.69 -23.84 -11.26
N ARG A 444 13.51 -23.59 -12.28
CA ARG A 444 13.07 -22.96 -13.52
C ARG A 444 12.02 -23.80 -14.22
N ASN A 445 12.25 -25.11 -14.32
CA ASN A 445 11.34 -26.06 -14.92
C ASN A 445 10.83 -25.66 -16.31
N GLY A 446 11.63 -24.90 -17.04
CA GLY A 446 11.32 -24.36 -18.34
C GLY A 446 12.24 -24.89 -19.43
N TRP A 447 12.63 -24.01 -20.32
CA TRP A 447 13.56 -24.34 -21.42
C TRP A 447 14.64 -23.24 -21.49
N SER A 448 15.84 -23.63 -21.78
CA SER A 448 16.97 -22.75 -22.04
C SER A 448 17.55 -22.97 -23.45
N ALA A 449 18.12 -21.91 -24.03
CA ALA A 449 18.81 -21.96 -25.30
C ALA A 449 20.17 -21.28 -25.21
N GLY A 450 21.22 -21.91 -25.75
CA GLY A 450 22.58 -21.40 -25.77
C GLY A 450 22.90 -20.48 -26.93
N GLU A 451 22.10 -20.48 -28.01
CA GLU A 451 22.39 -19.79 -29.25
C GLU A 451 21.27 -18.83 -29.69
N LYS A 452 21.63 -17.86 -30.55
CA LYS A 452 20.65 -16.97 -31.19
C LYS A 452 19.91 -17.71 -32.30
N GLY A 453 18.59 -17.41 -32.42
CA GLY A 453 17.74 -17.96 -33.47
C GLY A 453 17.01 -19.24 -33.10
N CYS A 454 17.10 -19.66 -31.84
CA CYS A 454 16.27 -20.74 -31.30
C CYS A 454 14.79 -20.27 -31.24
N LEU A 455 13.88 -21.21 -31.51
CA LEU A 455 12.44 -20.97 -31.55
C LEU A 455 11.73 -21.87 -30.54
N LEU A 456 10.79 -21.29 -29.80
CA LEU A 456 9.90 -21.97 -28.87
C LEU A 456 8.48 -21.52 -29.13
N TYR A 457 7.60 -22.42 -29.54
CA TYR A 457 6.18 -22.14 -29.74
C TYR A 457 5.37 -22.99 -28.75
N THR A 458 4.63 -22.29 -27.90
CA THR A 458 3.58 -22.91 -27.09
C THR A 458 2.28 -22.85 -27.89
N SER A 459 1.65 -23.99 -28.15
CA SER A 459 0.42 -24.05 -28.94
C SER A 459 -0.67 -23.14 -28.39
N ASP A 460 -1.40 -22.49 -29.26
CA ASP A 460 -2.69 -21.79 -29.12
C ASP A 460 -2.73 -20.46 -28.35
N ALA A 461 -2.00 -20.26 -27.28
CA ALA A 461 -2.07 -18.99 -26.53
C ALA A 461 -1.45 -17.77 -27.26
N ALA A 462 -0.59 -18.00 -28.27
CA ALA A 462 0.05 -16.91 -29.02
C ALA A 462 -0.80 -16.44 -30.21
N ASP A 463 -1.74 -17.23 -30.71
CA ASP A 463 -2.59 -16.86 -31.84
C ASP A 463 -3.84 -16.07 -31.38
N GLU A 464 -4.37 -16.33 -30.20
CA GLU A 464 -5.46 -15.55 -29.61
C GLU A 464 -5.03 -14.13 -29.18
N ALA A 465 -3.78 -13.93 -28.81
CA ALA A 465 -3.23 -12.61 -28.46
C ALA A 465 -2.93 -11.72 -29.68
N ARG A 466 -3.13 -12.21 -30.92
CA ARG A 466 -2.93 -11.46 -32.18
C ARG A 466 -4.21 -11.17 -32.95
N SER A 467 -5.38 -11.62 -32.46
CA SER A 467 -6.68 -11.37 -33.06
C SER A 467 -7.44 -10.14 -32.40
#